data_336866aee2bc120c722b46b6c78e7f46
#
_entry.id   336866aee2bc120c722b46b6c78e7f46
#
_cell.length_a   1.000
_cell.length_b   1.000
_cell.length_c   1.000
_cell.angle_alpha   90.00
_cell.angle_beta   90.00
_cell.angle_gamma   90.00
#
_symmetry.space_group_name_H-M   'P 1'
#
loop_
_entity.id
_entity.type
_entity.pdbx_description
1 polymer ?
#
loop_
_entity_poly.entity_id
_entity_poly.type
_entity_poly.pdbx_seq_one_letter_code
_entity_poly.pdbx_strand_id
1 'polypeptide(L)'
;MDKEENVFKISECISKSLSDCLEEGELQELEKWLAEDERHRELFDQWSSTELMEHKVGEYERLDYMKAWEEFRTVRRDKLSAKRRKIRRTWMRYAAMFMIPLGVAVALLSRDDIKEKSRVEPITVKAGKSQAVLVLSSGERQVLDLGERNIEDGGMRISADSGRISYNGKSRSGEVQDAFHILEVPRGGEYFMILEDGTKVWLNAATRLKYPVAFVGGIRKVLLEGEAYFEVAHDTTRPFVVETEQAKVKVLGTSFDVSAYEEEGKTWTTLEEGMVEIESLDRGEKIRMVPGEQICLIEGKGMEKYKVETALFTAWRSGR
;
A
#
# COMPACT_ATOMS: atom_id res chain seq x y z
N MET A 1 -32.49 20.72 -4.97
CA MET A 1 -31.03 20.91 -5.00
C MET A 1 -30.58 20.95 -3.56
N ASP A 2 -29.80 19.95 -3.13
CA ASP A 2 -29.44 19.72 -1.73
C ASP A 2 -28.47 20.82 -1.25
N LYS A 3 -28.66 21.28 0.00
CA LYS A 3 -27.79 22.30 0.62
C LYS A 3 -26.31 21.91 0.63
N GLU A 4 -26.03 20.60 0.68
CA GLU A 4 -24.67 20.04 0.71
C GLU A 4 -23.98 20.15 -0.68
N GLU A 5 -24.73 19.95 -1.77
CA GLU A 5 -24.22 20.05 -3.15
C GLU A 5 -23.81 21.50 -3.49
N ASN A 6 -24.56 22.49 -2.96
CA ASN A 6 -24.25 23.90 -3.16
C ASN A 6 -22.99 24.34 -2.40
N VAL A 7 -22.75 23.81 -1.19
CA VAL A 7 -21.56 24.12 -0.38
C VAL A 7 -20.29 23.57 -1.05
N PHE A 8 -20.35 22.36 -1.62
CA PHE A 8 -19.23 21.76 -2.35
C PHE A 8 -18.86 22.60 -3.59
N LYS A 9 -19.86 23.00 -4.36
CA LYS A 9 -19.65 23.77 -5.59
C LYS A 9 -19.02 25.16 -5.31
N ILE A 10 -19.49 25.85 -4.26
CA ILE A 10 -18.91 27.12 -3.84
C ILE A 10 -17.48 26.97 -3.31
N SER A 11 -17.18 25.89 -2.57
CA SER A 11 -15.80 25.65 -2.10
C SER A 11 -14.83 25.39 -3.26
N GLU A 12 -15.28 24.75 -4.33
CA GLU A 12 -14.52 24.56 -5.55
C GLU A 12 -14.27 25.89 -6.28
N CYS A 13 -15.30 26.75 -6.41
CA CYS A 13 -15.17 28.07 -6.99
C CYS A 13 -14.18 28.95 -6.21
N ILE A 14 -14.20 28.90 -4.87
CA ILE A 14 -13.24 29.63 -4.02
C ILE A 14 -11.81 29.11 -4.28
N SER A 15 -11.61 27.79 -4.31
CA SER A 15 -10.30 27.19 -4.58
C SER A 15 -9.75 27.56 -5.96
N LYS A 16 -10.58 27.54 -7.00
CA LYS A 16 -10.22 27.96 -8.37
C LYS A 16 -9.92 29.46 -8.46
N SER A 17 -10.64 30.30 -7.71
CA SER A 17 -10.38 31.73 -7.62
C SER A 17 -8.99 32.04 -7.05
N LEU A 18 -8.55 31.29 -6.05
CA LEU A 18 -7.22 31.44 -5.44
C LEU A 18 -6.09 30.96 -6.35
N SER A 19 -6.40 30.15 -7.38
CA SER A 19 -5.44 29.59 -8.34
C SER A 19 -5.44 30.29 -9.70
N ASP A 20 -6.17 31.40 -9.85
CA ASP A 20 -6.37 32.13 -11.13
C ASP A 20 -6.93 31.26 -12.28
N CYS A 21 -7.72 30.24 -11.93
CA CYS A 21 -8.23 29.22 -12.87
C CYS A 21 -9.77 29.22 -12.97
N LEU A 22 -10.44 30.36 -12.66
CA LEU A 22 -11.90 30.48 -12.64
C LEU A 22 -12.46 30.64 -14.07
N GLU A 23 -13.50 29.87 -14.39
CA GLU A 23 -14.25 30.05 -15.65
C GLU A 23 -15.35 31.14 -15.50
N GLU A 24 -15.73 31.81 -16.62
CA GLU A 24 -16.71 32.92 -16.60
C GLU A 24 -18.05 32.56 -15.93
N GLY A 25 -18.51 31.31 -16.05
CA GLY A 25 -19.74 30.82 -15.41
C GLY A 25 -19.60 30.62 -13.89
N GLU A 26 -18.44 30.21 -13.43
CA GLU A 26 -18.11 29.98 -12.03
C GLU A 26 -17.88 31.31 -11.29
N LEU A 27 -17.35 32.29 -12.00
CA LEU A 27 -17.18 33.67 -11.47
C LEU A 27 -18.55 34.28 -11.12
N GLN A 28 -19.56 34.13 -12.00
CA GLN A 28 -20.90 34.64 -11.74
C GLN A 28 -21.57 33.94 -10.54
N GLU A 29 -21.35 32.64 -10.36
CA GLU A 29 -21.87 31.91 -9.21
C GLU A 29 -21.20 32.36 -7.91
N LEU A 30 -19.89 32.57 -7.93
CA LEU A 30 -19.13 33.06 -6.78
C LEU A 30 -19.56 34.48 -6.42
N GLU A 31 -19.69 35.41 -7.40
CA GLU A 31 -20.18 36.79 -7.17
C GLU A 31 -21.60 36.82 -6.59
N LYS A 32 -22.47 35.94 -7.08
CA LYS A 32 -23.82 35.82 -6.55
C LYS A 32 -23.81 35.36 -5.08
N TRP A 33 -23.00 34.37 -4.74
CA TRP A 33 -22.87 33.87 -3.37
C TRP A 33 -22.28 34.91 -2.44
N LEU A 34 -21.30 35.71 -2.90
CA LEU A 34 -20.70 36.80 -2.14
C LEU A 34 -21.69 37.97 -1.92
N ALA A 35 -22.69 38.11 -2.80
CA ALA A 35 -23.72 39.13 -2.68
C ALA A 35 -24.91 38.71 -1.78
N GLU A 36 -25.07 37.43 -1.48
CA GLU A 36 -26.19 36.88 -0.70
C GLU A 36 -26.09 37.21 0.81
N ASP A 37 -24.89 37.22 1.40
CA ASP A 37 -24.67 37.50 2.83
C ASP A 37 -23.29 38.15 3.04
N GLU A 38 -23.23 39.19 3.87
CA GLU A 38 -22.00 39.88 4.22
C GLU A 38 -20.96 38.94 4.87
N ARG A 39 -21.44 37.92 5.60
CA ARG A 39 -20.59 36.84 6.17
C ARG A 39 -19.89 36.01 5.12
N HIS A 40 -20.44 35.83 3.93
CA HIS A 40 -19.80 35.14 2.82
C HIS A 40 -18.56 35.88 2.32
N ARG A 41 -18.65 37.24 2.30
CA ARG A 41 -17.53 38.09 1.92
C ARG A 41 -16.43 38.07 2.97
N GLU A 42 -16.78 38.14 4.25
CA GLU A 42 -15.82 38.03 5.35
C GLU A 42 -15.09 36.65 5.33
N LEU A 43 -15.79 35.54 5.05
CA LEU A 43 -15.21 34.22 4.90
C LEU A 43 -14.27 34.14 3.69
N PHE A 44 -14.66 34.74 2.56
CA PHE A 44 -13.83 34.75 1.36
C PHE A 44 -12.56 35.55 1.57
N ASP A 45 -12.65 36.73 2.18
CA ASP A 45 -11.50 37.58 2.51
C ASP A 45 -10.57 36.91 3.52
N GLN A 46 -11.13 36.19 4.49
CA GLN A 46 -10.37 35.44 5.45
C GLN A 46 -9.59 34.28 4.77
N TRP A 47 -10.19 33.59 3.80
CA TRP A 47 -9.58 32.46 3.10
C TRP A 47 -8.61 32.91 2.00
N SER A 48 -8.80 34.09 1.43
CA SER A 48 -7.89 34.68 0.43
C SER A 48 -6.71 35.42 1.05
N SER A 49 -6.68 35.61 2.39
CA SER A 49 -5.56 36.26 3.04
C SER A 49 -4.29 35.42 2.96
N THR A 50 -3.23 35.98 2.39
CA THR A 50 -1.92 35.32 2.21
C THR A 50 -1.35 34.82 3.55
N GLU A 51 -1.60 35.55 4.65
CA GLU A 51 -1.16 35.17 6.00
C GLU A 51 -1.78 33.87 6.51
N LEU A 52 -3.07 33.62 6.19
CA LEU A 52 -3.75 32.38 6.61
C LEU A 52 -3.30 31.16 5.76
N MET A 53 -3.02 31.42 4.48
CA MET A 53 -2.47 30.39 3.59
C MET A 53 -1.06 29.99 3.99
N GLU A 54 -0.17 30.94 4.26
CA GLU A 54 1.18 30.66 4.75
C GLU A 54 1.15 29.94 6.11
N HIS A 55 0.26 30.33 7.01
CA HIS A 55 0.10 29.65 8.29
C HIS A 55 -0.41 28.21 8.14
N LYS A 56 -1.41 27.98 7.28
CA LYS A 56 -1.94 26.64 7.03
C LYS A 56 -0.97 25.77 6.26
N VAL A 57 -0.29 26.26 5.24
CA VAL A 57 0.77 25.53 4.55
C VAL A 57 1.89 25.18 5.53
N GLY A 58 2.29 26.10 6.42
CA GLY A 58 3.24 25.83 7.49
C GLY A 58 2.75 24.83 8.55
N GLU A 59 1.44 24.73 8.81
CA GLU A 59 0.85 23.66 9.64
C GLU A 59 0.85 22.32 8.91
N TYR A 60 0.54 22.28 7.60
CA TYR A 60 0.62 21.05 6.78
C TYR A 60 2.06 20.55 6.63
N GLU A 61 3.05 21.45 6.47
CA GLU A 61 4.46 21.06 6.48
C GLU A 61 4.94 20.57 7.86
N ARG A 62 4.31 21.01 8.95
CA ARG A 62 4.57 20.56 10.32
C ARG A 62 3.77 19.32 10.72
N LEU A 63 2.77 18.93 9.96
CA LEU A 63 2.07 17.67 10.14
C LEU A 63 3.04 16.52 9.81
N ASP A 64 3.75 16.08 10.84
CA ASP A 64 4.55 14.86 10.80
C ASP A 64 3.59 13.69 10.62
N TYR A 65 3.23 13.43 9.34
CA TYR A 65 2.36 12.33 8.95
C TYR A 65 2.94 10.97 9.40
N MET A 66 4.26 10.90 9.61
CA MET A 66 4.92 9.74 10.20
C MET A 66 4.53 9.57 11.66
N LYS A 67 4.49 10.66 12.42
CA LYS A 67 4.06 10.65 13.82
C LYS A 67 2.57 10.30 13.95
N ALA A 68 1.72 10.89 13.13
CA ALA A 68 0.29 10.56 13.08
C ALA A 68 0.05 9.08 12.67
N TRP A 69 0.87 8.56 11.76
CA TRP A 69 0.84 7.15 11.37
C TRP A 69 1.31 6.22 12.49
N GLU A 70 2.38 6.58 13.21
CA GLU A 70 2.85 5.84 14.38
C GLU A 70 1.81 5.83 15.51
N GLU A 71 1.18 6.95 15.80
CA GLU A 71 0.09 7.02 16.78
C GLU A 71 -1.10 6.14 16.37
N PHE A 72 -1.49 6.13 15.10
CA PHE A 72 -2.53 5.26 14.59
C PHE A 72 -2.16 3.77 14.70
N ARG A 73 -0.90 3.41 14.39
CA ARG A 73 -0.37 2.04 14.54
C ARG A 73 -0.38 1.56 15.98
N THR A 74 0.06 2.40 16.92
CA THR A 74 0.10 2.04 18.35
C THR A 74 -1.30 1.83 18.90
N VAL A 75 -2.25 2.71 18.59
CA VAL A 75 -3.65 2.59 19.01
C VAL A 75 -4.31 1.33 18.43
N ARG A 76 -4.01 0.97 17.18
CA ARG A 76 -4.53 -0.25 16.54
C ARG A 76 -3.94 -1.50 17.18
N ARG A 77 -2.63 -1.53 17.44
CA ARG A 77 -1.92 -2.66 18.06
C ARG A 77 -2.40 -2.92 19.48
N ASP A 78 -2.61 -1.88 20.26
CA ASP A 78 -3.07 -2.00 21.65
C ASP A 78 -4.52 -2.47 21.75
N LYS A 79 -5.41 -2.00 20.87
CA LYS A 79 -6.80 -2.47 20.82
C LYS A 79 -6.91 -3.94 20.41
N LEU A 80 -6.09 -4.40 19.47
CA LEU A 80 -6.09 -5.80 19.00
C LEU A 80 -5.50 -6.74 20.06
N SER A 81 -4.41 -6.33 20.72
CA SER A 81 -3.75 -7.14 21.76
C SER A 81 -4.60 -7.28 23.01
N ALA A 82 -5.28 -6.23 23.44
CA ALA A 82 -6.17 -6.25 24.60
C ALA A 82 -7.40 -7.14 24.37
N LYS A 83 -7.98 -7.11 23.17
CA LYS A 83 -9.13 -7.95 22.81
C LYS A 83 -8.75 -9.44 22.76
N ARG A 84 -7.58 -9.78 22.18
CA ARG A 84 -7.07 -11.17 22.13
C ARG A 84 -6.75 -11.71 23.52
N ARG A 85 -6.17 -10.93 24.45
CA ARG A 85 -5.88 -11.37 25.83
C ARG A 85 -7.13 -11.66 26.63
N LYS A 86 -8.19 -10.85 26.52
CA LYS A 86 -9.47 -11.10 27.21
C LYS A 86 -10.15 -12.37 26.70
N ILE A 87 -10.26 -12.53 25.39
CA ILE A 87 -10.89 -13.69 24.76
C ILE A 87 -10.12 -14.98 25.16
N ARG A 88 -8.77 -14.97 25.05
CA ARG A 88 -7.95 -16.13 25.39
C ARG A 88 -8.07 -16.55 26.86
N ARG A 89 -8.17 -15.60 27.82
CA ARG A 89 -8.38 -15.92 29.24
C ARG A 89 -9.75 -16.51 29.53
N THR A 90 -10.78 -16.06 28.86
CA THR A 90 -12.15 -16.57 29.03
C THR A 90 -12.28 -17.97 28.42
N TRP A 91 -11.73 -18.18 27.22
CA TRP A 91 -11.73 -19.49 26.56
C TRP A 91 -10.90 -20.54 27.31
N MET A 92 -9.76 -20.17 27.92
CA MET A 92 -8.97 -21.09 28.72
C MET A 92 -9.69 -21.56 30.00
N ARG A 93 -10.59 -20.75 30.56
CA ARG A 93 -11.36 -21.17 31.76
C ARG A 93 -12.47 -22.17 31.44
N TYR A 94 -13.04 -22.12 30.25
CA TYR A 94 -14.09 -23.02 29.83
C TYR A 94 -13.56 -24.22 29.02
N ALA A 95 -12.40 -24.10 28.40
CA ALA A 95 -11.77 -25.20 27.65
C ALA A 95 -11.50 -26.44 28.50
N ALA A 96 -11.09 -26.25 29.76
CA ALA A 96 -10.83 -27.39 30.66
C ALA A 96 -12.10 -28.17 31.00
N MET A 97 -13.26 -27.51 31.07
CA MET A 97 -14.53 -28.11 31.41
C MET A 97 -15.12 -28.98 30.28
N PHE A 98 -14.76 -28.66 29.03
CA PHE A 98 -15.23 -29.41 27.83
C PHE A 98 -14.18 -30.41 27.31
N MET A 99 -12.89 -30.18 27.57
CA MET A 99 -11.83 -31.04 27.06
C MET A 99 -11.80 -32.42 27.74
N ILE A 100 -12.14 -32.49 29.03
CA ILE A 100 -12.12 -33.77 29.75
C ILE A 100 -13.23 -34.72 29.25
N PRO A 101 -14.53 -34.33 29.18
CA PRO A 101 -15.55 -35.22 28.65
C PRO A 101 -15.40 -35.50 27.15
N LEU A 102 -14.87 -34.54 26.36
CA LEU A 102 -14.59 -34.74 24.95
C LEU A 102 -13.41 -35.72 24.77
N GLY A 103 -12.36 -35.63 25.57
CA GLY A 103 -11.24 -36.57 25.55
C GLY A 103 -11.66 -38.02 25.91
N VAL A 104 -12.55 -38.16 26.89
CA VAL A 104 -13.14 -39.48 27.25
C VAL A 104 -14.07 -39.99 26.16
N ALA A 105 -14.90 -39.13 25.57
CA ALA A 105 -15.77 -39.51 24.44
C ALA A 105 -14.97 -39.93 23.20
N VAL A 106 -13.91 -39.18 22.85
CA VAL A 106 -13.01 -39.52 21.74
C VAL A 106 -12.27 -40.82 22.05
N ALA A 107 -11.78 -41.05 23.28
CA ALA A 107 -11.10 -42.30 23.64
C ALA A 107 -12.02 -43.51 23.65
N LEU A 108 -13.31 -43.34 23.92
CA LEU A 108 -14.31 -44.40 23.85
C LEU A 108 -14.78 -44.68 22.41
N LEU A 109 -14.84 -43.67 21.56
CA LEU A 109 -15.23 -43.80 20.15
C LEU A 109 -14.07 -44.26 19.23
N SER A 110 -12.81 -43.99 19.63
CA SER A 110 -11.64 -44.40 18.83
C SER A 110 -11.14 -45.83 19.13
N ARG A 111 -11.87 -46.61 19.95
CA ARG A 111 -11.50 -48.03 20.18
C ARG A 111 -11.82 -48.98 19.03
N ASP A 112 -12.64 -48.57 18.07
CA ASP A 112 -13.09 -49.49 17.00
C ASP A 112 -12.54 -49.17 15.59
N ASP A 113 -11.78 -48.05 15.40
CA ASP A 113 -11.33 -47.64 14.06
C ASP A 113 -9.81 -47.45 13.90
N ILE A 114 -8.98 -48.27 14.54
CA ILE A 114 -7.55 -48.27 14.20
C ILE A 114 -7.26 -49.28 13.08
N LYS A 115 -7.94 -49.13 11.96
CA LYS A 115 -7.58 -49.76 10.69
C LYS A 115 -8.14 -49.06 9.46
N GLU A 116 -7.99 -47.76 9.39
CA GLU A 116 -8.12 -47.16 8.07
C GLU A 116 -6.90 -46.23 7.82
N LYS A 117 -6.12 -46.69 6.84
CA LYS A 117 -4.93 -46.00 6.31
C LYS A 117 -5.20 -44.50 6.19
N SER A 118 -4.37 -43.71 6.89
CA SER A 118 -4.18 -42.31 6.54
C SER A 118 -3.80 -42.22 5.06
N ARG A 119 -4.79 -42.11 4.21
CA ARG A 119 -4.61 -41.66 2.85
C ARG A 119 -4.34 -40.16 2.98
N VAL A 120 -3.08 -39.80 3.10
CA VAL A 120 -2.65 -38.40 2.91
C VAL A 120 -3.03 -38.11 1.46
N GLU A 121 -4.18 -37.46 1.28
CA GLU A 121 -4.47 -36.85 -0.01
C GLU A 121 -3.35 -35.88 -0.30
N PRO A 122 -2.70 -35.96 -1.45
CA PRO A 122 -1.67 -34.99 -1.79
C PRO A 122 -2.33 -33.64 -1.78
N ILE A 123 -1.83 -32.75 -0.94
CA ILE A 123 -2.22 -31.32 -0.96
C ILE A 123 -1.82 -30.83 -2.36
N THR A 124 -2.79 -30.80 -3.26
CA THR A 124 -2.59 -30.16 -4.56
C THR A 124 -2.50 -28.66 -4.30
N VAL A 125 -1.28 -28.17 -4.16
CA VAL A 125 -1.02 -26.73 -4.19
C VAL A 125 -1.47 -26.26 -5.57
N LYS A 126 -2.60 -25.58 -5.64
CA LYS A 126 -3.04 -24.91 -6.87
C LYS A 126 -2.12 -23.73 -7.08
N ALA A 127 -1.62 -23.58 -8.31
CA ALA A 127 -0.89 -22.37 -8.70
C ALA A 127 -1.72 -21.12 -8.36
N GLY A 128 -1.03 -20.05 -8.00
CA GLY A 128 -1.65 -18.76 -7.71
C GLY A 128 -2.58 -18.32 -8.84
N LYS A 129 -3.70 -17.70 -8.51
CA LYS A 129 -4.61 -17.14 -9.51
C LYS A 129 -4.27 -15.68 -9.71
N SER A 130 -4.21 -15.22 -10.95
CA SER A 130 -4.12 -13.78 -11.25
C SER A 130 -5.38 -13.08 -10.79
N GLN A 131 -5.34 -12.49 -9.60
CA GLN A 131 -6.44 -11.72 -9.03
C GLN A 131 -5.91 -10.66 -8.09
N ALA A 132 -6.43 -9.45 -8.23
CA ALA A 132 -6.10 -8.33 -7.36
C ALA A 132 -7.31 -7.39 -7.21
N VAL A 133 -7.24 -6.48 -6.25
CA VAL A 133 -8.18 -5.37 -6.08
C VAL A 133 -7.40 -4.08 -6.18
N LEU A 134 -7.76 -3.25 -7.16
CA LEU A 134 -7.25 -1.89 -7.29
C LEU A 134 -8.16 -0.94 -6.52
N VAL A 135 -7.59 -0.22 -5.57
CA VAL A 135 -8.25 0.88 -4.87
C VAL A 135 -7.76 2.18 -5.49
N LEU A 136 -8.68 2.91 -6.10
CA LEU A 136 -8.42 4.18 -6.77
C LEU A 136 -8.21 5.32 -5.78
N SER A 137 -7.75 6.46 -6.25
CA SER A 137 -7.58 7.67 -5.45
C SER A 137 -8.90 8.18 -4.85
N SER A 138 -10.01 7.93 -5.51
CA SER A 138 -11.37 8.17 -5.03
C SER A 138 -11.82 7.27 -3.87
N GLY A 139 -11.07 6.19 -3.58
CA GLY A 139 -11.46 5.14 -2.65
C GLY A 139 -12.31 4.03 -3.28
N GLU A 140 -12.67 4.16 -4.55
CA GLU A 140 -13.41 3.12 -5.27
C GLU A 140 -12.56 1.86 -5.43
N ARG A 141 -13.18 0.70 -5.26
CA ARG A 141 -12.51 -0.61 -5.32
C ARG A 141 -12.90 -1.35 -6.59
N GLN A 142 -11.93 -1.63 -7.43
CA GLN A 142 -12.09 -2.38 -8.68
C GLN A 142 -11.44 -3.75 -8.56
N VAL A 143 -12.24 -4.81 -8.70
CA VAL A 143 -11.71 -6.17 -8.73
C VAL A 143 -11.08 -6.42 -10.09
N LEU A 144 -9.82 -6.77 -10.12
CA LEU A 144 -9.05 -7.11 -11.32
C LEU A 144 -9.02 -8.64 -11.44
N ASP A 145 -9.74 -9.13 -12.43
CA ASP A 145 -9.74 -10.53 -12.85
C ASP A 145 -9.05 -10.66 -14.24
N LEU A 146 -9.16 -11.82 -14.86
CA LEU A 146 -8.58 -12.07 -16.18
C LEU A 146 -9.26 -11.33 -17.34
N GLY A 147 -10.30 -10.51 -17.08
CA GLY A 147 -11.02 -9.75 -18.10
C GLY A 147 -10.34 -8.41 -18.41
N GLU A 148 -10.44 -7.98 -19.68
CA GLU A 148 -10.03 -6.63 -20.07
C GLU A 148 -10.91 -5.58 -19.39
N ARG A 149 -10.27 -4.60 -18.77
CA ARG A 149 -10.91 -3.43 -18.15
C ARG A 149 -10.13 -2.18 -18.47
N ASN A 150 -10.83 -1.13 -18.85
CA ASN A 150 -10.30 0.21 -18.96
C ASN A 150 -10.93 1.05 -17.84
N ILE A 151 -10.11 1.54 -16.95
CA ILE A 151 -10.49 2.34 -15.78
C ILE A 151 -9.92 3.74 -16.02
N GLU A 152 -10.70 4.77 -15.74
CA GLU A 152 -10.23 6.16 -15.77
C GLU A 152 -10.31 6.70 -14.34
N ASP A 153 -9.19 7.25 -13.84
CA ASP A 153 -9.12 7.92 -12.55
C ASP A 153 -8.16 9.11 -12.67
N GLY A 154 -8.62 10.31 -12.27
CA GLY A 154 -7.80 11.52 -12.30
C GLY A 154 -7.19 11.86 -13.70
N GLY A 155 -7.88 11.54 -14.79
CA GLY A 155 -7.39 11.75 -16.16
C GLY A 155 -6.33 10.74 -16.65
N MET A 156 -6.01 9.73 -15.84
CA MET A 156 -5.16 8.60 -16.19
C MET A 156 -6.01 7.45 -16.72
N ARG A 157 -5.55 6.81 -17.80
CA ARG A 157 -6.12 5.55 -18.28
C ARG A 157 -5.34 4.38 -17.74
N ILE A 158 -6.05 3.51 -17.05
CA ILE A 158 -5.53 2.27 -16.48
C ILE A 158 -6.10 1.13 -17.32
N SER A 159 -5.23 0.39 -17.99
CA SER A 159 -5.62 -0.82 -18.71
C SER A 159 -5.26 -2.03 -17.89
N ALA A 160 -6.26 -2.81 -17.52
CA ALA A 160 -6.09 -4.10 -16.86
C ALA A 160 -6.49 -5.20 -17.85
N ASP A 161 -5.60 -6.14 -18.14
CA ASP A 161 -5.80 -7.26 -19.04
C ASP A 161 -5.01 -8.48 -18.59
N SER A 162 -5.66 -9.65 -18.60
CA SER A 162 -5.03 -10.97 -18.39
C SER A 162 -4.10 -11.06 -17.18
N GLY A 163 -4.50 -10.44 -16.06
CA GLY A 163 -3.70 -10.42 -14.83
C GLY A 163 -2.56 -9.40 -14.85
N ARG A 164 -2.63 -8.43 -15.75
CA ARG A 164 -1.66 -7.35 -15.90
C ARG A 164 -2.35 -6.01 -15.84
N ILE A 165 -1.76 -5.06 -15.11
CA ILE A 165 -2.18 -3.67 -15.09
C ILE A 165 -1.08 -2.77 -15.69
N SER A 166 -1.47 -1.80 -16.51
CA SER A 166 -0.56 -0.81 -17.08
C SER A 166 -1.20 0.57 -17.11
N TYR A 167 -0.38 1.58 -16.91
CA TYR A 167 -0.78 2.98 -16.92
C TYR A 167 -0.45 3.59 -18.29
N ASN A 168 -1.46 4.09 -18.99
CA ASN A 168 -1.33 4.73 -20.29
C ASN A 168 -1.89 6.15 -20.21
N GLY A 169 -1.04 7.14 -20.33
CA GLY A 169 -1.42 8.55 -20.33
C GLY A 169 -0.33 9.41 -19.73
N LYS A 170 -0.25 10.65 -20.20
CA LYS A 170 0.50 11.68 -19.48
C LYS A 170 -0.49 12.36 -18.57
N SER A 171 -0.24 12.34 -17.27
CA SER A 171 -0.95 13.19 -16.32
C SER A 171 -0.98 14.62 -16.88
N ARG A 172 -2.16 15.19 -17.06
CA ARG A 172 -2.27 16.63 -17.30
C ARG A 172 -1.76 17.32 -16.03
N SER A 173 -0.72 18.11 -16.20
CA SER A 173 -0.06 18.86 -15.15
C SER A 173 -1.09 19.63 -14.31
N GLY A 174 -1.20 19.31 -13.02
CA GLY A 174 -1.90 20.08 -12.01
C GLY A 174 -2.78 19.30 -11.04
N GLU A 175 -3.54 18.31 -11.48
CA GLU A 175 -4.59 17.69 -10.62
C GLU A 175 -4.21 16.35 -9.96
N VAL A 176 -3.07 15.75 -10.30
CA VAL A 176 -2.70 14.37 -9.89
C VAL A 176 -1.49 14.34 -8.95
N GLN A 177 -1.07 15.49 -8.40
CA GLN A 177 0.16 15.54 -7.58
C GLN A 177 0.12 14.68 -6.31
N ASP A 178 -1.07 14.37 -5.78
CA ASP A 178 -1.23 13.62 -4.52
C ASP A 178 -2.14 12.38 -4.64
N ALA A 179 -2.44 11.93 -5.86
CA ALA A 179 -3.28 10.76 -6.05
C ALA A 179 -2.47 9.47 -5.88
N PHE A 180 -2.91 8.60 -4.97
CA PHE A 180 -2.32 7.30 -4.72
C PHE A 180 -3.31 6.20 -5.06
N HIS A 181 -2.80 5.15 -5.70
CA HIS A 181 -3.52 3.90 -5.84
C HIS A 181 -2.96 2.84 -4.89
N ILE A 182 -3.79 1.86 -4.56
CA ILE A 182 -3.38 0.70 -3.79
C ILE A 182 -3.76 -0.55 -4.58
N LEU A 183 -2.79 -1.41 -4.86
CA LEU A 183 -3.04 -2.73 -5.42
C LEU A 183 -2.94 -3.77 -4.29
N GLU A 184 -4.05 -4.48 -4.06
CA GLU A 184 -4.17 -5.51 -3.03
C GLU A 184 -4.28 -6.87 -3.69
N VAL A 185 -3.34 -7.76 -3.42
CA VAL A 185 -3.35 -9.15 -3.86
C VAL A 185 -3.81 -10.03 -2.71
N PRO A 186 -4.92 -10.77 -2.83
CA PRO A 186 -5.42 -11.65 -1.78
C PRO A 186 -4.52 -12.88 -1.59
N ARG A 187 -4.77 -13.63 -0.52
CA ARG A 187 -4.11 -14.92 -0.28
C ARG A 187 -4.37 -15.89 -1.44
N GLY A 188 -3.32 -16.52 -1.95
CA GLY A 188 -3.37 -17.42 -3.10
C GLY A 188 -3.52 -16.69 -4.45
N GLY A 189 -3.43 -15.37 -4.45
CA GLY A 189 -3.32 -14.53 -5.65
C GLY A 189 -1.87 -14.23 -5.98
N GLU A 190 -1.63 -13.81 -7.20
CA GLU A 190 -0.42 -13.16 -7.69
C GLU A 190 -0.84 -12.12 -8.73
N TYR A 191 -0.07 -11.06 -8.86
CA TYR A 191 -0.41 -10.04 -9.86
C TYR A 191 0.82 -9.34 -10.41
N PHE A 192 0.74 -8.98 -11.69
CA PHE A 192 1.81 -8.27 -12.39
C PHE A 192 1.36 -6.85 -12.74
N MET A 193 2.23 -5.86 -12.56
CA MET A 193 1.93 -4.49 -12.97
C MET A 193 3.14 -3.79 -13.57
N ILE A 194 2.86 -2.76 -14.36
CA ILE A 194 3.86 -1.82 -14.85
C ILE A 194 3.46 -0.44 -14.35
N LEU A 195 4.35 0.19 -13.59
CA LEU A 195 4.19 1.54 -13.09
C LEU A 195 4.36 2.57 -14.23
N GLU A 196 4.01 3.82 -13.96
CA GLU A 196 4.06 4.91 -14.94
C GLU A 196 5.47 5.17 -15.47
N ASP A 197 6.50 4.94 -14.67
CA ASP A 197 7.91 5.09 -15.04
C ASP A 197 8.48 3.89 -15.85
N GLY A 198 7.65 2.87 -16.10
CA GLY A 198 8.03 1.65 -16.78
C GLY A 198 8.61 0.57 -15.85
N THR A 199 8.69 0.81 -14.55
CA THR A 199 9.08 -0.19 -13.56
C THR A 199 8.08 -1.33 -13.56
N LYS A 200 8.57 -2.57 -13.65
CA LYS A 200 7.76 -3.77 -13.59
C LYS A 200 7.75 -4.32 -12.16
N VAL A 201 6.58 -4.71 -11.70
CA VAL A 201 6.38 -5.23 -10.34
C VAL A 201 5.55 -6.50 -10.39
N TRP A 202 6.06 -7.58 -9.81
CA TRP A 202 5.31 -8.79 -9.51
C TRP A 202 4.96 -8.78 -8.03
N LEU A 203 3.71 -8.95 -7.71
CA LEU A 203 3.21 -9.00 -6.34
C LEU A 203 2.80 -10.41 -5.99
N ASN A 204 3.30 -10.92 -4.88
CA ASN A 204 2.96 -12.22 -4.35
C ASN A 204 1.66 -12.18 -3.53
N ALA A 205 1.20 -13.33 -3.07
CA ALA A 205 -0.01 -13.48 -2.26
C ALA A 205 0.03 -12.62 -0.98
N ALA A 206 -1.13 -12.15 -0.53
CA ALA A 206 -1.31 -11.34 0.66
C ALA A 206 -0.46 -10.05 0.67
N THR A 207 -0.26 -9.46 -0.51
CA THR A 207 0.57 -8.27 -0.71
C THR A 207 -0.26 -7.04 -0.99
N ARG A 208 0.19 -5.91 -0.48
CA ARG A 208 -0.39 -4.60 -0.68
C ARG A 208 0.69 -3.61 -1.10
N LEU A 209 0.52 -3.01 -2.26
CA LEU A 209 1.40 -1.99 -2.79
C LEU A 209 0.64 -0.67 -2.93
N LYS A 210 1.11 0.38 -2.23
CA LYS A 210 0.61 1.75 -2.40
C LYS A 210 1.63 2.55 -3.20
N TYR A 211 1.19 3.18 -4.26
CA TYR A 211 2.04 3.92 -5.20
C TYR A 211 1.32 5.16 -5.74
N PRO A 212 2.04 6.24 -6.07
CA PRO A 212 1.43 7.40 -6.70
C PRO A 212 1.03 7.08 -8.14
N VAL A 213 -0.02 7.72 -8.62
CA VAL A 213 -0.49 7.58 -10.02
C VAL A 213 0.58 8.05 -11.01
N ALA A 214 1.37 9.07 -10.61
CA ALA A 214 2.54 9.54 -11.33
C ALA A 214 3.64 9.92 -10.33
N PHE A 215 4.90 9.63 -10.70
CA PHE A 215 6.05 10.02 -9.88
C PHE A 215 6.43 11.47 -10.12
N VAL A 216 5.99 12.35 -9.23
CA VAL A 216 6.32 13.78 -9.26
C VAL A 216 7.49 14.08 -8.32
N GLY A 217 8.42 14.93 -8.75
CA GLY A 217 9.57 15.31 -7.94
C GLY A 217 10.82 14.44 -8.15
N GLY A 218 11.75 14.50 -7.19
CA GLY A 218 13.08 13.91 -7.28
C GLY A 218 13.19 12.45 -6.82
N ILE A 219 12.10 11.82 -6.39
CA ILE A 219 12.10 10.44 -5.85
C ILE A 219 10.87 9.70 -6.34
N ARG A 220 11.05 8.44 -6.77
CA ARG A 220 9.99 7.51 -7.14
C ARG A 220 9.73 6.59 -5.94
N LYS A 221 8.71 6.88 -5.14
CA LYS A 221 8.46 6.16 -3.89
C LYS A 221 7.20 5.32 -3.95
N VAL A 222 7.30 4.08 -3.46
CA VAL A 222 6.18 3.15 -3.22
C VAL A 222 6.25 2.60 -1.80
N LEU A 223 5.10 2.17 -1.26
CA LEU A 223 5.02 1.52 0.05
C LEU A 223 4.56 0.08 -0.15
N LEU A 224 5.26 -0.85 0.48
CA LEU A 224 5.03 -2.29 0.35
C LEU A 224 4.73 -2.93 1.71
N GLU A 225 3.64 -3.69 1.76
CA GLU A 225 3.31 -4.67 2.80
C GLU A 225 3.17 -6.03 2.10
N GLY A 226 3.91 -7.06 2.51
CA GLY A 226 3.96 -8.36 1.83
C GLY A 226 5.19 -8.52 0.97
N GLU A 227 5.10 -9.21 -0.17
CA GLU A 227 6.24 -9.57 -0.99
C GLU A 227 6.06 -9.14 -2.44
N ALA A 228 7.09 -8.46 -2.98
CA ALA A 228 7.11 -8.05 -4.36
C ALA A 228 8.53 -8.10 -4.95
N TYR A 229 8.58 -8.51 -6.21
CA TYR A 229 9.78 -8.44 -7.03
C TYR A 229 9.68 -7.23 -7.98
N PHE A 230 10.76 -6.50 -8.07
CA PHE A 230 10.87 -5.26 -8.86
C PHE A 230 11.94 -5.40 -9.94
N GLU A 231 11.59 -5.03 -11.17
CA GLU A 231 12.54 -4.67 -12.23
C GLU A 231 12.41 -3.16 -12.46
N VAL A 232 13.25 -2.39 -11.78
CA VAL A 232 13.13 -0.93 -11.75
C VAL A 232 13.70 -0.32 -13.02
N ALA A 233 12.91 0.56 -13.65
CA ALA A 233 13.36 1.35 -14.80
C ALA A 233 14.56 2.24 -14.40
N HIS A 234 15.62 2.20 -15.20
CA HIS A 234 16.87 2.90 -14.91
C HIS A 234 16.69 4.43 -15.00
N ASP A 235 16.92 5.11 -13.88
CA ASP A 235 16.92 6.57 -13.78
C ASP A 235 17.88 7.02 -12.67
N THR A 236 19.03 7.55 -13.05
CA THR A 236 20.06 8.01 -12.10
C THR A 236 19.73 9.34 -11.43
N THR A 237 18.78 10.09 -11.98
CA THR A 237 18.38 11.41 -11.47
C THR A 237 17.29 11.32 -10.42
N ARG A 238 16.42 10.30 -10.51
CA ARG A 238 15.31 10.07 -9.59
C ARG A 238 15.40 8.65 -9.02
N PRO A 239 15.97 8.46 -7.84
CA PRO A 239 16.02 7.15 -7.21
C PRO A 239 14.63 6.57 -6.98
N PHE A 240 14.51 5.24 -7.11
CA PHE A 240 13.32 4.48 -6.74
C PHE A 240 13.47 3.98 -5.30
N VAL A 241 12.44 4.15 -4.50
CA VAL A 241 12.44 3.80 -3.08
C VAL A 241 11.25 2.91 -2.77
N VAL A 242 11.52 1.68 -2.34
CA VAL A 242 10.51 0.82 -1.71
C VAL A 242 10.60 1.02 -0.20
N GLU A 243 9.54 1.55 0.37
CA GLU A 243 9.42 1.75 1.82
C GLU A 243 8.53 0.65 2.39
N THR A 244 9.04 -0.03 3.40
CA THR A 244 8.32 -1.03 4.21
C THR A 244 8.12 -0.49 5.62
N GLU A 245 7.52 -1.27 6.49
CA GLU A 245 7.41 -0.91 7.91
C GLU A 245 8.77 -0.70 8.58
N GLN A 246 9.79 -1.45 8.16
CA GLN A 246 11.09 -1.53 8.86
C GLN A 246 12.24 -0.92 8.06
N ALA A 247 12.11 -0.81 6.74
CA ALA A 247 13.21 -0.48 5.84
C ALA A 247 12.84 0.50 4.73
N LYS A 248 13.87 1.22 4.25
CA LYS A 248 13.85 1.89 2.93
C LYS A 248 14.87 1.21 2.03
N VAL A 249 14.39 0.69 0.91
CA VAL A 249 15.20 0.05 -0.13
C VAL A 249 15.33 1.02 -1.29
N LYS A 250 16.53 1.57 -1.51
CA LYS A 250 16.80 2.61 -2.51
C LYS A 250 17.62 2.05 -3.66
N VAL A 251 17.18 2.31 -4.89
CA VAL A 251 17.81 1.83 -6.12
C VAL A 251 17.76 2.89 -7.24
N LEU A 252 18.55 2.70 -8.31
CA LEU A 252 18.55 3.57 -9.50
C LEU A 252 18.10 2.85 -10.78
N GLY A 253 18.11 1.51 -10.77
CA GLY A 253 17.76 0.65 -11.89
C GLY A 253 18.31 -0.76 -11.59
N THR A 254 17.47 -1.60 -11.00
CA THR A 254 17.90 -2.78 -10.24
C THR A 254 16.79 -3.81 -10.28
N SER A 255 17.17 -5.08 -10.32
CA SER A 255 16.25 -6.22 -10.20
C SER A 255 16.44 -6.85 -8.82
N PHE A 256 15.38 -6.84 -7.99
CA PHE A 256 15.45 -7.29 -6.61
C PHE A 256 14.08 -7.71 -6.07
N ASP A 257 14.08 -8.54 -5.05
CA ASP A 257 12.92 -8.99 -4.30
C ASP A 257 12.89 -8.36 -2.90
N VAL A 258 11.71 -8.01 -2.41
CA VAL A 258 11.47 -7.55 -1.04
C VAL A 258 10.32 -8.33 -0.45
N SER A 259 10.56 -9.04 0.65
CA SER A 259 9.53 -9.72 1.45
C SER A 259 9.45 -9.06 2.83
N ALA A 260 8.31 -8.41 3.11
CA ALA A 260 8.05 -7.62 4.30
C ALA A 260 6.64 -7.90 4.84
N TYR A 261 6.36 -9.17 5.15
CA TYR A 261 5.10 -9.56 5.79
C TYR A 261 5.11 -9.16 7.28
N GLU A 262 4.11 -8.40 7.70
CA GLU A 262 3.98 -7.93 9.09
C GLU A 262 3.99 -9.10 10.10
N GLU A 263 3.39 -10.24 9.70
CA GLU A 263 3.30 -11.43 10.55
C GLU A 263 4.67 -12.06 10.87
N GLU A 264 5.67 -11.84 10.01
CA GLU A 264 7.02 -12.38 10.17
C GLU A 264 7.92 -11.52 11.07
N GLY A 265 7.60 -10.24 11.26
CA GLY A 265 8.38 -9.29 12.06
C GLY A 265 9.79 -9.04 11.52
N LYS A 266 10.01 -9.26 10.24
CA LYS A 266 11.30 -9.08 9.55
C LYS A 266 11.09 -8.70 8.09
N THR A 267 12.09 -8.02 7.52
CA THR A 267 12.13 -7.68 6.10
C THR A 267 13.32 -8.37 5.45
N TRP A 268 13.06 -9.12 4.39
CA TRP A 268 14.08 -9.69 3.53
C TRP A 268 14.21 -8.86 2.26
N THR A 269 15.43 -8.67 1.80
CA THR A 269 15.70 -8.09 0.48
C THR A 269 16.74 -8.93 -0.23
N THR A 270 16.44 -9.41 -1.42
CA THR A 270 17.33 -10.26 -2.24
C THR A 270 17.69 -9.52 -3.51
N LEU A 271 18.97 -9.31 -3.78
CA LEU A 271 19.45 -8.60 -4.95
C LEU A 271 19.85 -9.56 -6.07
N GLU A 272 19.15 -9.46 -7.21
CA GLU A 272 19.46 -10.25 -8.40
C GLU A 272 20.42 -9.51 -9.35
N GLU A 273 20.14 -8.22 -9.66
CA GLU A 273 20.96 -7.42 -10.58
C GLU A 273 20.99 -5.95 -10.14
N GLY A 274 22.15 -5.29 -10.33
CA GLY A 274 22.33 -3.86 -10.05
C GLY A 274 22.91 -3.59 -8.66
N MET A 275 22.39 -2.57 -7.98
CA MET A 275 22.85 -2.13 -6.66
C MET A 275 21.66 -1.68 -5.81
N VAL A 276 21.63 -2.09 -4.56
CA VAL A 276 20.65 -1.71 -3.56
C VAL A 276 21.34 -1.03 -2.38
N GLU A 277 20.76 0.06 -1.87
CA GLU A 277 21.07 0.61 -0.57
C GLU A 277 19.83 0.44 0.33
N ILE A 278 20.00 -0.31 1.43
CA ILE A 278 18.96 -0.51 2.44
C ILE A 278 19.27 0.37 3.64
N GLU A 279 18.24 1.05 4.13
CA GLU A 279 18.26 1.83 5.37
C GLU A 279 17.23 1.26 6.34
N SER A 280 17.68 0.93 7.56
CA SER A 280 16.81 0.55 8.67
C SER A 280 16.13 1.78 9.25
N LEU A 281 14.81 1.74 9.42
CA LEU A 281 14.03 2.88 9.92
C LEU A 281 14.16 3.07 11.46
N ASP A 282 14.45 2.01 12.20
CA ASP A 282 14.61 2.06 13.65
C ASP A 282 15.98 2.56 14.10
N ARG A 283 17.05 2.21 13.34
CA ARG A 283 18.44 2.50 13.71
C ARG A 283 19.16 3.48 12.78
N GLY A 284 18.58 3.76 11.61
CA GLY A 284 19.23 4.58 10.58
C GLY A 284 20.49 3.93 9.97
N GLU A 285 20.71 2.63 10.24
CA GLU A 285 21.83 1.86 9.65
C GLU A 285 21.61 1.72 8.14
N LYS A 286 22.71 1.83 7.36
CA LYS A 286 22.69 1.70 5.91
C LYS A 286 23.66 0.64 5.45
N ILE A 287 23.17 -0.29 4.63
CA ILE A 287 23.99 -1.33 4.00
C ILE A 287 23.77 -1.32 2.51
N ARG A 288 24.88 -1.46 1.74
CA ARG A 288 24.84 -1.68 0.29
C ARG A 288 24.97 -3.15 -0.03
N MET A 289 24.20 -3.57 -1.04
CA MET A 289 24.20 -4.93 -1.57
C MET A 289 24.77 -4.96 -2.97
N VAL A 290 25.40 -6.09 -3.28
CA VAL A 290 25.80 -6.51 -4.63
C VAL A 290 25.01 -7.75 -5.05
N PRO A 291 24.91 -8.07 -6.35
CA PRO A 291 24.17 -9.24 -6.82
C PRO A 291 24.59 -10.53 -6.11
N GLY A 292 23.61 -11.38 -5.80
CA GLY A 292 23.79 -12.61 -5.03
C GLY A 292 23.81 -12.42 -3.52
N GLU A 293 23.50 -11.22 -3.02
CA GLU A 293 23.35 -10.97 -1.59
C GLU A 293 21.87 -10.86 -1.19
N GLN A 294 21.60 -11.25 0.05
CA GLN A 294 20.32 -11.09 0.73
C GLN A 294 20.55 -10.44 2.09
N ILE A 295 19.70 -9.50 2.46
CA ILE A 295 19.69 -8.89 3.80
C ILE A 295 18.41 -9.27 4.51
N CYS A 296 18.55 -9.68 5.79
CA CYS A 296 17.47 -9.81 6.75
C CYS A 296 17.54 -8.66 7.73
N LEU A 297 16.50 -7.83 7.76
CA LEU A 297 16.32 -6.81 8.78
C LEU A 297 15.28 -7.32 9.79
N ILE A 298 15.65 -7.32 11.07
CA ILE A 298 14.78 -7.72 12.18
C ILE A 298 14.63 -6.51 13.11
N GLU A 299 13.39 -6.13 13.40
CA GLU A 299 13.11 -5.01 14.30
C GLU A 299 13.87 -5.16 15.65
N GLY A 300 14.61 -4.13 16.02
CA GLY A 300 15.38 -4.11 17.26
C GLY A 300 16.68 -4.92 17.26
N LYS A 301 16.95 -5.76 16.24
CA LYS A 301 18.19 -6.55 16.15
C LYS A 301 19.19 -6.03 15.13
N GLY A 302 18.71 -5.30 14.08
CA GLY A 302 19.54 -4.77 13.01
C GLY A 302 19.53 -5.63 11.76
N MET A 303 20.54 -5.45 10.90
CA MET A 303 20.63 -6.08 9.58
C MET A 303 21.69 -7.17 9.54
N GLU A 304 21.32 -8.34 9.02
CA GLU A 304 22.24 -9.45 8.75
C GLU A 304 22.33 -9.69 7.23
N LYS A 305 23.54 -9.85 6.71
CA LYS A 305 23.81 -10.04 5.27
C LYS A 305 24.23 -11.47 4.98
N TYR A 306 23.64 -12.07 3.94
CA TYR A 306 23.88 -13.43 3.47
C TYR A 306 24.28 -13.44 2.00
N LYS A 307 25.03 -14.45 1.57
CA LYS A 307 25.20 -14.80 0.15
C LYS A 307 24.24 -15.92 -0.19
N VAL A 308 23.45 -15.75 -1.24
CA VAL A 308 22.39 -16.66 -1.60
C VAL A 308 22.37 -16.94 -3.12
N GLU A 309 21.75 -18.06 -3.49
CA GLU A 309 21.32 -18.30 -4.86
C GLU A 309 19.98 -17.59 -5.07
N THR A 310 19.99 -16.46 -5.76
CA THR A 310 18.82 -15.57 -5.88
C THR A 310 17.61 -16.25 -6.52
N ALA A 311 17.86 -17.19 -7.45
CA ALA A 311 16.80 -17.95 -8.10
C ALA A 311 15.86 -18.70 -7.12
N LEU A 312 16.34 -19.09 -5.93
CA LEU A 312 15.51 -19.74 -4.92
C LEU A 312 14.48 -18.80 -4.29
N PHE A 313 14.78 -17.49 -4.27
CA PHE A 313 13.92 -16.49 -3.66
C PHE A 313 13.06 -15.72 -4.68
N THR A 314 13.43 -15.79 -5.97
CA THR A 314 12.73 -15.07 -7.04
C THR A 314 11.95 -16.00 -7.99
N ALA A 315 12.02 -17.33 -7.76
CA ALA A 315 11.39 -18.35 -8.62
C ALA A 315 9.85 -18.26 -8.65
N TRP A 316 9.24 -17.80 -7.55
CA TRP A 316 7.79 -17.69 -7.43
C TRP A 316 7.15 -16.85 -8.53
N ARG A 317 7.83 -15.77 -9.03
CA ARG A 317 7.35 -14.93 -10.12
C ARG A 317 7.16 -15.66 -11.46
N SER A 318 7.80 -16.81 -11.64
CA SER A 318 7.73 -17.64 -12.86
C SER A 318 6.88 -18.89 -12.69
N GLY A 319 6.15 -19.01 -11.57
CA GLY A 319 5.30 -20.16 -11.28
C GLY A 319 6.08 -21.47 -11.07
N ARG A 320 7.33 -21.41 -10.63
CA ARG A 320 8.22 -22.54 -10.39
C ARG A 320 8.46 -22.77 -8.92
#